data_279be92b27d203109e64bd0c840d7e9f
#
_entry.id   279be92b27d203109e64bd0c840d7e9f
#
_cell.length_a   1.000
_cell.length_b   1.000
_cell.length_c   1.000
_cell.angle_alpha   90.00
_cell.angle_beta   90.00
_cell.angle_gamma   90.00
#
_symmetry.space_group_name_H-M   'P 1'
#
loop_
_entity.id
_entity.type
_entity.pdbx_description
1 polymer ?
#
loop_
_entity_poly.entity_id
_entity_poly.type
_entity_poly.pdbx_seq_one_letter_code
_entity_poly.pdbx_strand_id
1 'polypeptide(L)'
;VPKINYKIDYGFCNLSSSENNISGDNYIIKDINNTKSIAVISDGMGKGYEANSLSSKTLEFIDKITSSQMESSTYIQIINTFYYIQDYIEKYSTLDYLEVDKLNGKASFYKLGASSSYIFNKNGKCRIVENRSLPFGLEEIVEGVSVDINDGDMIIMASDGMFDSSSNKE
;
A
#
# COMPACT_ATOMS: atom_id res chain seq x y z
N VAL A 1 9.68 18.69 -21.68
CA VAL A 1 8.76 17.94 -20.82
C VAL A 1 8.93 16.47 -21.15
N PRO A 2 9.25 15.59 -20.21
CA PRO A 2 9.40 14.18 -20.50
C PRO A 2 8.08 13.60 -21.02
N LYS A 3 8.17 12.73 -22.02
CA LYS A 3 7.01 12.07 -22.62
C LYS A 3 6.55 10.95 -21.68
N ILE A 4 5.31 11.04 -21.20
CA ILE A 4 4.67 9.97 -20.42
C ILE A 4 4.37 8.81 -21.36
N ASN A 5 4.82 7.60 -21.01
CA ASN A 5 4.63 6.40 -21.81
C ASN A 5 3.44 5.55 -21.34
N TYR A 6 3.03 5.70 -20.08
CA TYR A 6 1.98 4.91 -19.46
C TYR A 6 0.89 5.79 -18.85
N LYS A 7 -0.36 5.44 -19.09
CA LYS A 7 -1.53 5.95 -18.40
C LYS A 7 -2.00 4.88 -17.41
N ILE A 8 -2.40 5.30 -16.23
CA ILE A 8 -2.92 4.41 -15.19
C ILE A 8 -4.40 4.69 -15.03
N ASP A 9 -5.20 3.65 -15.21
CA ASP A 9 -6.61 3.66 -14.83
C ASP A 9 -6.75 2.83 -13.56
N TYR A 10 -7.61 3.24 -12.63
CA TYR A 10 -7.78 2.57 -11.35
C TYR A 10 -9.24 2.44 -10.94
N GLY A 11 -9.52 1.42 -10.17
CA GLY A 11 -10.77 1.22 -9.46
C GLY A 11 -10.49 0.77 -8.04
N PHE A 12 -11.42 1.02 -7.13
CA PHE A 12 -11.30 0.62 -5.74
C PHE A 12 -12.65 0.19 -5.16
N CYS A 13 -12.58 -0.63 -4.12
CA CYS A 13 -13.73 -1.01 -3.31
C CYS A 13 -13.27 -1.09 -1.85
N ASN A 14 -14.01 -0.48 -0.93
CA ASN A 14 -13.79 -0.61 0.50
C ASN A 14 -15.13 -0.99 1.16
N LEU A 15 -15.17 -2.18 1.77
CA LEU A 15 -16.36 -2.72 2.42
C LEU A 15 -16.03 -2.96 3.88
N SER A 16 -16.87 -2.45 4.78
CA SER A 16 -16.76 -2.74 6.20
C SER A 16 -17.42 -4.07 6.53
N SER A 17 -16.75 -4.89 7.33
CA SER A 17 -17.33 -6.10 7.93
C SER A 17 -18.03 -5.81 9.27
N SER A 18 -17.94 -4.59 9.80
CA SER A 18 -18.50 -4.23 11.10
C SER A 18 -19.95 -3.74 11.00
N GLU A 19 -20.75 -4.03 12.02
CA GLU A 19 -22.14 -3.55 12.15
C GLU A 19 -22.25 -2.01 12.11
N ASN A 20 -21.17 -1.30 12.47
CA ASN A 20 -21.10 0.16 12.47
C ASN A 20 -20.65 0.76 11.14
N ASN A 21 -20.47 -0.03 10.09
CA ASN A 21 -20.01 0.41 8.76
C ASN A 21 -18.68 1.20 8.75
N ILE A 22 -17.81 1.00 9.76
CA ILE A 22 -16.49 1.61 9.81
C ILE A 22 -15.46 0.52 9.48
N SER A 23 -14.79 0.66 8.35
CA SER A 23 -13.65 -0.20 7.99
C SER A 23 -12.40 0.22 8.75
N GLY A 24 -11.60 -0.76 9.21
CA GLY A 24 -10.23 -0.54 9.70
C GLY A 24 -9.27 -0.14 8.58
N ASP A 25 -9.62 -0.51 7.34
CA ASP A 25 -8.83 -0.25 6.15
C ASP A 25 -9.09 1.14 5.60
N ASN A 26 -8.02 1.81 5.21
CA ASN A 26 -8.08 3.05 4.47
C ASN A 26 -7.12 2.99 3.28
N TYR A 27 -7.32 3.85 2.28
CA TYR A 27 -6.49 3.88 1.07
C TYR A 27 -6.28 5.30 0.54
N ILE A 28 -5.20 5.46 -0.23
CA ILE A 28 -4.92 6.65 -1.06
C ILE A 28 -4.58 6.19 -2.45
N ILE A 29 -5.15 6.85 -3.46
CA ILE A 29 -4.73 6.71 -4.86
C ILE A 29 -4.58 8.13 -5.40
N LYS A 30 -3.38 8.49 -5.86
CA LYS A 30 -3.13 9.82 -6.42
C LYS A 30 -1.91 9.86 -7.33
N ASP A 31 -1.85 10.88 -8.17
CA ASP A 31 -0.62 11.30 -8.83
C ASP A 31 0.23 12.14 -7.86
N ILE A 32 1.48 11.75 -7.64
CA ILE A 32 2.45 12.57 -6.90
C ILE A 32 2.89 13.74 -7.78
N ASN A 33 3.10 13.43 -9.05
CA ASN A 33 3.46 14.38 -10.09
C ASN A 33 3.05 13.81 -11.46
N ASN A 34 3.41 14.52 -12.53
CA ASN A 34 3.06 14.09 -13.88
C ASN A 34 3.62 12.71 -14.26
N THR A 35 4.68 12.26 -13.62
CA THR A 35 5.42 11.04 -14.00
C THR A 35 5.23 9.87 -13.04
N LYS A 36 4.71 10.12 -11.84
CA LYS A 36 4.56 9.10 -10.80
C LYS A 36 3.15 9.12 -10.22
N SER A 37 2.60 7.93 -10.03
CA SER A 37 1.34 7.69 -9.32
C SER A 37 1.57 6.74 -8.15
N ILE A 38 0.79 6.90 -7.08
CA ILE A 38 0.80 5.97 -5.95
C ILE A 38 -0.57 5.39 -5.68
N ALA A 39 -0.57 4.16 -5.20
CA ALA A 39 -1.68 3.52 -4.52
C ALA A 39 -1.19 2.98 -3.17
N VAL A 40 -1.91 3.28 -2.11
CA VAL A 40 -1.53 2.91 -0.75
C VAL A 40 -2.74 2.35 -0.04
N ILE A 41 -2.57 1.20 0.62
CA ILE A 41 -3.55 0.61 1.54
C ILE A 41 -2.91 0.54 2.91
N SER A 42 -3.66 0.86 3.95
CA SER A 42 -3.28 0.67 5.34
C SER A 42 -4.43 0.05 6.10
N ASP A 43 -4.14 -1.04 6.81
CA ASP A 43 -5.06 -1.71 7.72
C ASP A 43 -4.62 -1.43 9.16
N GLY A 44 -5.53 -0.91 9.97
CA GLY A 44 -5.28 -0.60 11.38
C GLY A 44 -5.58 -1.78 12.27
N MET A 45 -4.67 -2.12 13.17
CA MET A 45 -4.85 -3.20 14.13
C MET A 45 -6.09 -2.99 14.99
N GLY A 46 -6.94 -4.01 15.07
CA GLY A 46 -8.17 -4.02 15.86
C GLY A 46 -9.43 -3.93 15.01
N LYS A 47 -10.49 -3.30 15.54
CA LYS A 47 -11.78 -3.17 14.85
C LYS A 47 -12.39 -1.79 15.03
N GLY A 48 -13.22 -1.39 14.05
CA GLY A 48 -14.03 -0.19 14.14
C GLY A 48 -13.21 1.10 14.17
N TYR A 49 -13.63 2.05 15.02
CA TYR A 49 -13.06 3.40 15.04
C TYR A 49 -11.56 3.46 15.36
N GLU A 50 -11.06 2.60 16.26
CA GLU A 50 -9.63 2.61 16.63
C GLU A 50 -8.76 2.16 15.46
N ALA A 51 -9.11 1.05 14.81
CA ALA A 51 -8.38 0.56 13.63
C ALA A 51 -8.43 1.61 12.50
N ASN A 52 -9.61 2.17 12.23
CA ASN A 52 -9.78 3.23 11.25
C ASN A 52 -8.91 4.46 11.56
N SER A 53 -8.83 4.88 12.83
CA SER A 53 -8.01 6.01 13.25
C SER A 53 -6.51 5.76 13.02
N LEU A 54 -6.02 4.53 13.25
CA LEU A 54 -4.62 4.17 13.03
C LEU A 54 -4.27 4.21 11.55
N SER A 55 -5.03 3.52 10.71
CA SER A 55 -4.78 3.49 9.27
C SER A 55 -4.93 4.89 8.65
N SER A 56 -5.92 5.68 9.08
CA SER A 56 -6.09 7.06 8.62
C SER A 56 -4.88 7.94 8.95
N LYS A 57 -4.35 7.86 10.17
CA LYS A 57 -3.15 8.64 10.57
C LYS A 57 -1.92 8.25 9.76
N THR A 58 -1.74 6.95 9.50
CA THR A 58 -0.64 6.46 8.65
C THR A 58 -0.76 7.04 7.25
N LEU A 59 -1.94 7.00 6.64
CA LEU A 59 -2.17 7.55 5.32
C LEU A 59 -2.05 9.08 5.29
N GLU A 60 -2.54 9.79 6.31
CA GLU A 60 -2.37 11.25 6.41
C GLU A 60 -0.89 11.64 6.45
N PHE A 61 -0.06 10.86 7.13
CA PHE A 61 1.38 11.08 7.17
C PHE A 61 2.03 10.82 5.80
N ILE A 62 1.68 9.70 5.15
CA ILE A 62 2.11 9.41 3.77
C ILE A 62 1.69 10.54 2.82
N ASP A 63 0.43 10.99 2.89
CA ASP A 63 -0.11 12.03 2.04
C ASP A 63 0.67 13.35 2.15
N LYS A 64 0.99 13.76 3.36
CA LYS A 64 1.78 14.97 3.62
C LYS A 64 3.22 14.85 3.12
N ILE A 65 3.88 13.71 3.34
CA ILE A 65 5.29 13.55 2.98
C ILE A 65 5.51 13.34 1.50
N THR A 66 4.53 12.76 0.79
CA THR A 66 4.60 12.58 -0.67
C THR A 66 4.61 13.90 -1.45
N SER A 67 4.22 15.01 -0.83
CA SER A 67 4.39 16.35 -1.39
C SER A 67 5.84 16.84 -1.37
N SER A 68 6.70 16.21 -0.56
CA SER A 68 8.15 16.42 -0.63
C SER A 68 8.69 15.77 -1.90
N GLN A 69 9.73 16.30 -2.50
CA GLN A 69 10.38 15.70 -3.69
C GLN A 69 11.35 14.57 -3.33
N MET A 70 11.09 13.87 -2.22
CA MET A 70 11.94 12.76 -1.75
C MET A 70 11.57 11.47 -2.47
N GLU A 71 12.54 10.57 -2.61
CA GLU A 71 12.30 9.20 -3.10
C GLU A 71 11.46 8.40 -2.09
N SER A 72 10.56 7.55 -2.60
CA SER A 72 9.63 6.76 -1.78
C SER A 72 10.34 5.89 -0.74
N SER A 73 11.45 5.26 -1.12
CA SER A 73 12.28 4.48 -0.20
C SER A 73 12.74 5.28 1.00
N THR A 74 13.12 6.54 0.79
CA THR A 74 13.63 7.41 1.84
C THR A 74 12.53 7.80 2.82
N TYR A 75 11.38 8.30 2.34
CA TYR A 75 10.35 8.73 3.27
C TYR A 75 9.63 7.56 3.96
N ILE A 76 9.49 6.41 3.31
CA ILE A 76 8.95 5.21 3.95
C ILE A 76 9.88 4.74 5.07
N GLN A 77 11.20 4.74 4.84
CA GLN A 77 12.19 4.43 5.87
C GLN A 77 12.13 5.44 7.04
N ILE A 78 11.98 6.74 6.77
CA ILE A 78 11.84 7.77 7.82
C ILE A 78 10.59 7.51 8.67
N ILE A 79 9.45 7.22 8.04
CA ILE A 79 8.21 6.91 8.75
C ILE A 79 8.37 5.65 9.59
N ASN A 80 8.95 4.60 9.01
CA ASN A 80 9.20 3.35 9.73
C ASN A 80 10.12 3.58 10.94
N THR A 81 11.20 4.33 10.77
CA THR A 81 12.12 4.68 11.86
C THR A 81 11.42 5.49 12.94
N PHE A 82 10.54 6.43 12.57
CA PHE A 82 9.75 7.20 13.53
C PHE A 82 8.88 6.28 14.41
N TYR A 83 8.20 5.31 13.83
CA TYR A 83 7.43 4.31 14.58
C TYR A 83 8.33 3.38 15.39
N TYR A 84 9.49 2.96 14.85
CA TYR A 84 10.44 2.07 15.51
C TYR A 84 11.03 2.69 16.81
N ILE A 85 11.29 3.99 16.83
CA ILE A 85 11.82 4.69 18.01
C ILE A 85 10.75 4.89 19.08
N GLN A 86 9.48 4.88 18.72
CA GLN A 86 8.38 5.02 19.67
C GLN A 86 8.04 3.68 20.33
N ASP A 87 8.89 3.22 21.23
CA ASP A 87 8.84 1.94 21.97
C ASP A 87 7.52 1.64 22.71
N TYR A 88 6.53 2.55 22.68
CA TYR A 88 5.25 2.47 23.40
C TYR A 88 4.04 2.22 22.50
N ILE A 89 4.25 1.87 21.23
CA ILE A 89 3.11 1.67 20.33
C ILE A 89 2.57 0.24 20.50
N GLU A 90 1.54 0.08 21.32
CA GLU A 90 0.81 -1.18 21.49
C GLU A 90 -0.05 -1.55 20.25
N LYS A 91 -0.23 -0.64 19.31
CA LYS A 91 -1.11 -0.81 18.15
C LYS A 91 -0.41 -0.36 16.87
N TYR A 92 -0.46 -1.22 15.87
CA TYR A 92 0.22 -1.05 14.60
C TYR A 92 -0.77 -0.90 13.46
N SER A 93 -0.33 -0.32 12.36
CA SER A 93 -1.01 -0.42 11.08
C SER A 93 -0.08 -1.05 10.05
N THR A 94 -0.68 -1.70 9.06
CA THR A 94 0.05 -2.21 7.90
C THR A 94 0.30 -1.07 6.90
N LEU A 95 1.24 -1.29 5.99
CA LEU A 95 1.40 -0.46 4.80
C LEU A 95 1.60 -1.35 3.58
N ASP A 96 0.71 -1.23 2.63
CA ASP A 96 0.88 -1.70 1.26
C ASP A 96 1.01 -0.48 0.34
N TYR A 97 2.23 -0.16 -0.05
CA TYR A 97 2.54 1.02 -0.85
C TYR A 97 3.03 0.59 -2.23
N LEU A 98 2.40 1.13 -3.25
CA LEU A 98 2.79 0.98 -4.65
C LEU A 98 3.10 2.37 -5.23
N GLU A 99 4.26 2.52 -5.85
CA GLU A 99 4.59 3.63 -6.73
C GLU A 99 4.77 3.12 -8.16
N VAL A 100 4.14 3.80 -9.12
CA VAL A 100 4.30 3.51 -10.54
C VAL A 100 4.99 4.69 -11.23
N ASP A 101 6.15 4.43 -11.82
CA ASP A 101 6.84 5.35 -12.73
C ASP A 101 6.23 5.24 -14.13
N LYS A 102 5.49 6.28 -14.53
CA LYS A 102 4.79 6.37 -15.83
C LYS A 102 5.72 6.64 -17.01
N LEU A 103 6.99 6.96 -16.77
CA LEU A 103 7.98 7.12 -17.84
C LEU A 103 8.57 5.77 -18.23
N ASN A 104 8.94 4.97 -17.24
CA ASN A 104 9.72 3.77 -17.44
C ASN A 104 8.90 2.47 -17.33
N GLY A 105 7.63 2.55 -16.88
CA GLY A 105 6.83 1.36 -16.64
C GLY A 105 7.40 0.50 -15.50
N LYS A 106 7.78 1.14 -14.40
CA LYS A 106 8.31 0.47 -13.23
C LYS A 106 7.36 0.60 -12.05
N ALA A 107 7.01 -0.51 -11.44
CA ALA A 107 6.23 -0.57 -10.22
C ALA A 107 7.12 -0.92 -9.03
N SER A 108 7.15 -0.07 -8.01
CA SER A 108 7.90 -0.27 -6.78
C SER A 108 6.94 -0.48 -5.62
N PHE A 109 7.09 -1.60 -4.92
CA PHE A 109 6.24 -2.00 -3.80
C PHE A 109 7.04 -1.92 -2.51
N TYR A 110 6.41 -1.38 -1.46
CA TYR A 110 6.90 -1.42 -0.09
C TYR A 110 5.76 -1.98 0.78
N LYS A 111 6.01 -3.13 1.39
CA LYS A 111 5.00 -3.88 2.13
C LYS A 111 5.47 -4.07 3.57
N LEU A 112 4.70 -3.54 4.52
CA LEU A 112 4.97 -3.62 5.95
C LEU A 112 3.76 -4.27 6.62
N GLY A 113 3.87 -5.57 6.90
CA GLY A 113 2.77 -6.38 7.41
C GLY A 113 1.58 -6.54 6.46
N ALA A 114 1.77 -6.20 5.19
CA ALA A 114 0.69 -6.19 4.20
C ALA A 114 0.57 -7.51 3.43
N SER A 115 -0.63 -7.79 2.94
CA SER A 115 -0.93 -8.95 2.09
C SER A 115 -0.21 -8.88 0.75
N SER A 116 -0.13 -10.02 0.05
CA SER A 116 0.47 -10.10 -1.28
C SER A 116 -0.28 -9.24 -2.30
N SER A 117 0.46 -8.68 -3.25
CA SER A 117 -0.11 -8.04 -4.45
C SER A 117 0.06 -8.94 -5.66
N TYR A 118 -0.83 -8.80 -6.62
CA TYR A 118 -0.90 -9.64 -7.80
C TYR A 118 -0.78 -8.80 -9.06
N ILE A 119 0.07 -9.22 -9.98
CA ILE A 119 0.23 -8.57 -11.29
C ILE A 119 -0.17 -9.55 -12.38
N PHE A 120 -1.26 -9.26 -13.07
CA PHE A 120 -1.73 -10.02 -14.19
C PHE A 120 -1.32 -9.35 -15.49
N ASN A 121 -0.63 -10.07 -16.36
CA ASN A 121 -0.37 -9.56 -17.69
C ASN A 121 -1.58 -9.78 -18.61
N LYS A 122 -1.56 -9.15 -19.78
CA LYS A 122 -2.64 -9.26 -20.78
C LYS A 122 -2.93 -10.69 -21.26
N ASN A 123 -2.04 -11.64 -21.00
CA ASN A 123 -2.23 -13.06 -21.31
C ASN A 123 -2.79 -13.87 -20.11
N GLY A 124 -3.14 -13.18 -19.01
CA GLY A 124 -3.67 -13.81 -17.80
C GLY A 124 -2.61 -14.46 -16.90
N LYS A 125 -1.31 -14.36 -17.24
CA LYS A 125 -0.26 -14.86 -16.35
C LYS A 125 -0.13 -13.97 -15.13
N CYS A 126 -0.19 -14.58 -13.94
CA CYS A 126 -0.07 -13.90 -12.66
C CYS A 126 1.38 -13.95 -12.14
N ARG A 127 1.86 -12.80 -11.65
CA ARG A 127 3.04 -12.67 -10.79
C ARG A 127 2.60 -12.22 -9.42
N ILE A 128 3.10 -12.84 -8.36
CA ILE A 128 2.83 -12.46 -6.98
C ILE A 128 4.00 -11.61 -6.48
N VAL A 129 3.67 -10.50 -5.82
CA VAL A 129 4.62 -9.64 -5.11
C VAL A 129 4.37 -9.81 -3.63
N GLU A 130 5.31 -10.43 -2.96
CA GLU A 130 5.30 -10.69 -1.52
C GLU A 130 6.47 -9.94 -0.87
N ASN A 131 6.27 -9.50 0.36
CA ASN A 131 7.33 -9.16 1.28
C ASN A 131 6.90 -9.66 2.67
N ARG A 132 7.79 -10.36 3.34
CA ARG A 132 7.53 -10.93 4.67
C ARG A 132 7.94 -9.98 5.80
N SER A 133 7.92 -8.68 5.55
CA SER A 133 8.22 -7.69 6.57
C SER A 133 7.10 -7.57 7.60
N LEU A 134 7.48 -7.21 8.83
CA LEU A 134 6.57 -6.91 9.91
C LEU A 134 5.86 -5.56 9.68
N PRO A 135 4.77 -5.27 10.40
CA PRO A 135 4.13 -3.95 10.38
C PRO A 135 5.09 -2.81 10.74
N PHE A 136 4.68 -1.56 10.49
CA PHE A 136 5.46 -0.37 10.79
C PHE A 136 6.05 -0.38 12.19
N GLY A 137 7.34 -0.02 12.27
CA GLY A 137 8.06 0.14 13.51
C GLY A 137 8.50 -1.16 14.20
N LEU A 138 8.29 -2.32 13.57
CA LEU A 138 8.73 -3.60 14.11
C LEU A 138 10.02 -4.12 13.48
N GLU A 139 10.43 -3.55 12.35
CA GLU A 139 11.71 -3.84 11.68
C GLU A 139 12.51 -2.55 11.51
N GLU A 140 13.85 -2.66 11.54
CA GLU A 140 14.73 -1.51 11.40
C GLU A 140 14.80 -1.00 9.96
N ILE A 141 14.81 -1.92 8.99
CA ILE A 141 15.01 -1.62 7.57
C ILE A 141 13.80 -2.03 6.75
N VAL A 142 13.36 -1.14 5.86
CA VAL A 142 12.30 -1.40 4.90
C VAL A 142 12.90 -1.66 3.53
N GLU A 143 12.67 -2.85 3.00
CA GLU A 143 13.09 -3.21 1.64
C GLU A 143 11.92 -3.06 0.66
N GLY A 144 12.20 -2.49 -0.51
CA GLY A 144 11.25 -2.38 -1.60
C GLY A 144 11.49 -3.44 -2.67
N VAL A 145 10.42 -3.90 -3.30
CA VAL A 145 10.46 -4.78 -4.47
C VAL A 145 10.06 -3.99 -5.71
N SER A 146 10.92 -3.97 -6.72
CA SER A 146 10.62 -3.29 -7.99
C SER A 146 10.47 -4.29 -9.12
N VAL A 147 9.44 -4.10 -9.94
CA VAL A 147 9.14 -4.93 -11.09
C VAL A 147 8.83 -4.05 -12.30
N ASP A 148 9.18 -4.54 -13.49
CA ASP A 148 8.76 -3.90 -14.73
C ASP A 148 7.33 -4.29 -15.05
N ILE A 149 6.55 -3.32 -15.48
CA ILE A 149 5.15 -3.46 -15.92
C ILE A 149 5.03 -3.05 -17.38
N ASN A 150 4.11 -3.66 -18.08
CA ASN A 150 3.85 -3.44 -19.49
C ASN A 150 2.44 -2.93 -19.72
N ASP A 151 2.20 -2.43 -20.93
CA ASP A 151 0.86 -2.04 -21.37
C ASP A 151 -0.11 -3.22 -21.26
N GLY A 152 -1.25 -2.99 -20.63
CA GLY A 152 -2.28 -3.99 -20.37
C GLY A 152 -2.04 -4.87 -19.14
N ASP A 153 -0.99 -4.64 -18.36
CA ASP A 153 -0.83 -5.29 -17.07
C ASP A 153 -1.83 -4.70 -16.05
N MET A 154 -2.37 -5.56 -15.18
CA MET A 154 -3.28 -5.20 -14.10
C MET A 154 -2.65 -5.53 -12.77
N ILE A 155 -2.57 -4.55 -11.87
CA ILE A 155 -2.08 -4.72 -10.50
C ILE A 155 -3.28 -4.77 -9.56
N ILE A 156 -3.33 -5.79 -8.70
CA ILE A 156 -4.33 -5.93 -7.64
C ILE A 156 -3.61 -5.86 -6.30
N MET A 157 -4.04 -4.93 -5.45
CA MET A 157 -3.66 -4.81 -4.05
C MET A 157 -4.90 -5.02 -3.20
N ALA A 158 -4.76 -5.69 -2.06
CA ALA A 158 -5.87 -5.94 -1.16
C ALA A 158 -5.39 -6.09 0.29
N SER A 159 -6.23 -5.73 1.25
CA SER A 159 -6.04 -6.10 2.65
C SER A 159 -6.39 -7.57 2.88
N ASP A 160 -6.02 -8.13 4.03
CA ASP A 160 -6.26 -9.54 4.39
C ASP A 160 -7.75 -9.89 4.47
N GLY A 161 -8.59 -8.94 4.88
CA GLY A 161 -10.04 -9.13 4.93
C GLY A 161 -10.68 -9.57 3.60
N MET A 162 -10.02 -9.34 2.45
CA MET A 162 -10.47 -9.88 1.17
C MET A 162 -10.30 -11.39 1.08
N PHE A 163 -9.31 -11.96 1.78
CA PHE A 163 -8.96 -13.38 1.71
C PHE A 163 -9.63 -14.20 2.80
N ASP A 164 -9.94 -13.60 3.96
CA ASP A 164 -10.55 -14.30 5.12
C ASP A 164 -12.01 -14.68 4.90
N SER A 165 -12.72 -14.06 3.98
CA SER A 165 -14.13 -14.34 3.72
C SER A 165 -14.41 -15.70 3.06
N SER A 166 -13.39 -16.46 2.68
CA SER A 166 -13.53 -17.78 2.03
C SER A 166 -13.57 -18.96 2.99
N SER A 167 -13.30 -18.76 4.30
CA SER A 167 -13.20 -19.87 5.27
C SER A 167 -14.52 -20.18 6.04
N ASN A 168 -15.60 -19.43 5.83
CA ASN A 168 -16.88 -19.63 6.52
C ASN A 168 -18.04 -19.98 5.57
N LYS A 169 -17.85 -20.99 4.71
CA LYS A 169 -18.94 -21.70 4.05
C LYS A 169 -18.65 -23.19 4.08
N GLU A 170 -18.91 -23.82 5.21
CA GLU A 170 -19.35 -25.18 5.34
C GLU A 170 -20.71 -25.22 6.05
#